data_df383eca1a2be9c1189e2fb74c9db75a
#
_entry.id   df383eca1a2be9c1189e2fb74c9db75a
#
_cell.length_a   1.000
_cell.length_b   1.000
_cell.length_c   1.000
_cell.angle_alpha   90.00
_cell.angle_beta   90.00
_cell.angle_gamma   90.00
#
_symmetry.space_group_name_H-M   'P 1'
#
loop_
_entity.id
_entity.type
_entity.pdbx_description
1 polymer ?
#
loop_
_entity_poly.entity_id
_entity_poly.type
_entity_poly.pdbx_seq_one_letter_code
_entity_poly.pdbx_strand_id
1 'polypeptide(L)'
;MLAARIHAKEDLRLDAFDTPSPGAGEVAIALWFHDAVYDPRSGSNELNSAAWAARALVHAGVDSDTAQRVHDLVMATQHDASDGLASGADAKLLVDIDLSILGSPPERFERYDQDVRKEYAWVRGSRYREQRIRVLQGFLDRPRLYHCE
;
A
#
# COMPACT_ATOMS: atom_id res chain seq x y z
N MET A 1 -17.04 1.16 3.11
CA MET A 1 -15.96 1.38 2.15
C MET A 1 -14.53 1.14 2.70
N LEU A 2 -14.31 1.34 3.98
CA LEU A 2 -13.05 0.99 4.67
C LEU A 2 -12.88 -0.52 4.92
N ALA A 3 -13.95 -1.30 4.82
CA ALA A 3 -14.01 -2.69 5.29
C ALA A 3 -13.15 -3.68 4.48
N ALA A 4 -13.07 -3.56 3.16
CA ALA A 4 -12.31 -4.51 2.33
C ALA A 4 -10.81 -4.43 2.57
N ARG A 5 -10.29 -3.23 2.84
CA ARG A 5 -8.88 -3.00 3.13
C ARG A 5 -8.52 -3.31 4.58
N ILE A 6 -9.46 -3.17 5.51
CA ILE A 6 -9.28 -3.61 6.91
C ILE A 6 -9.13 -5.13 6.98
N HIS A 7 -9.91 -5.91 6.22
CA HIS A 7 -9.80 -7.37 6.19
C HIS A 7 -8.45 -7.87 5.64
N ALA A 8 -7.85 -7.16 4.67
CA ALA A 8 -6.50 -7.49 4.20
C ALA A 8 -5.42 -7.22 5.27
N LYS A 9 -5.68 -6.30 6.22
CA LYS A 9 -4.76 -5.96 7.31
C LYS A 9 -4.88 -6.88 8.54
N GLU A 10 -6.05 -7.47 8.79
CA GLU A 10 -6.26 -8.35 9.96
C GLU A 10 -5.47 -9.67 9.88
N ASP A 11 -5.10 -10.10 8.67
CA ASP A 11 -4.30 -11.31 8.46
C ASP A 11 -2.78 -11.04 8.32
N LEU A 12 -2.34 -9.80 8.41
CA LEU A 12 -0.93 -9.48 8.52
C LEU A 12 -0.41 -9.96 9.88
N ARG A 13 0.03 -11.22 9.92
CA ARG A 13 0.81 -11.74 11.04
C ARG A 13 2.08 -10.92 11.12
N LEU A 14 2.18 -10.10 12.15
CA LEU A 14 3.39 -9.38 12.52
C LEU A 14 4.57 -10.33 12.85
N ASP A 15 4.31 -11.64 12.87
CA ASP A 15 5.26 -12.72 13.14
C ASP A 15 6.33 -12.87 12.03
N ALA A 16 6.14 -12.25 10.83
CA ALA A 16 7.14 -12.23 9.77
C ALA A 16 8.33 -11.28 10.06
N PHE A 17 8.27 -10.54 11.16
CA PHE A 17 9.32 -9.58 11.56
C PHE A 17 10.32 -10.17 12.57
N ASP A 18 10.79 -11.40 12.35
CA ASP A 18 11.76 -12.06 13.25
C ASP A 18 13.18 -11.47 13.15
N THR A 19 13.40 -10.52 12.22
CA THR A 19 14.57 -9.65 12.19
C THR A 19 14.10 -8.20 12.28
N PRO A 20 14.30 -7.50 13.42
CA PRO A 20 13.93 -6.11 13.51
C PRO A 20 14.78 -5.30 12.53
N SER A 21 14.19 -4.89 11.39
CA SER A 21 14.73 -3.79 10.60
C SER A 21 14.86 -2.57 11.52
N PRO A 22 15.92 -1.78 11.41
CA PRO A 22 16.04 -0.55 12.20
C PRO A 22 14.82 0.37 12.10
N GLY A 23 14.07 0.29 11.00
CA GLY A 23 12.83 1.05 10.73
C GLY A 23 11.53 0.28 10.95
N ALA A 24 11.51 -0.90 11.58
CA ALA A 24 10.30 -1.73 11.69
C ALA A 24 9.09 -0.98 12.28
N GLY A 25 9.31 -0.10 13.26
CA GLY A 25 8.26 0.76 13.81
C GLY A 25 7.73 1.77 12.80
N GLU A 26 8.62 2.35 12.00
CA GLU A 26 8.26 3.32 10.94
C GLU A 26 7.49 2.63 9.81
N VAL A 27 7.89 1.43 9.41
CA VAL A 27 7.17 0.59 8.43
C VAL A 27 5.76 0.26 8.93
N ALA A 28 5.63 -0.16 10.20
CA ALA A 28 4.32 -0.47 10.79
C ALA A 28 3.40 0.77 10.80
N ILE A 29 3.93 1.94 11.17
CA ILE A 29 3.17 3.19 11.14
C ILE A 29 2.79 3.55 9.69
N ALA A 30 3.72 3.44 8.75
CA ALA A 30 3.45 3.72 7.34
C ALA A 30 2.35 2.80 6.78
N LEU A 31 2.35 1.51 7.11
CA LEU A 31 1.29 0.57 6.75
C LEU A 31 -0.09 0.96 7.33
N TRP A 32 -0.14 1.57 8.51
CA TRP A 32 -1.38 2.10 9.05
C TRP A 32 -1.90 3.30 8.26
N PHE A 33 -1.01 4.15 7.80
CA PHE A 33 -1.37 5.42 7.18
C PHE A 33 -1.48 5.38 5.66
N HIS A 34 -0.86 4.42 4.94
CA HIS A 34 -0.72 4.50 3.47
C HIS A 34 -2.06 4.70 2.73
N ASP A 35 -3.14 4.14 3.27
CA ASP A 35 -4.50 4.24 2.75
C ASP A 35 -5.45 5.01 3.68
N ALA A 36 -4.94 5.82 4.61
CA ALA A 36 -5.75 6.51 5.60
C ALA A 36 -6.66 7.57 4.95
N VAL A 37 -6.19 8.19 3.87
CA VAL A 37 -6.99 9.04 2.99
C VAL A 37 -7.21 8.29 1.69
N TYR A 38 -8.47 7.96 1.38
CA TYR A 38 -8.79 7.20 0.18
C TYR A 38 -10.06 7.69 -0.50
N ASP A 39 -9.89 8.20 -1.71
CA ASP A 39 -10.95 8.46 -2.68
C ASP A 39 -10.57 7.80 -4.02
N PRO A 40 -11.36 6.81 -4.52
CA PRO A 40 -11.05 6.14 -5.79
C PRO A 40 -11.10 7.05 -7.01
N ARG A 41 -11.48 8.31 -6.86
CA ARG A 41 -11.49 9.33 -7.91
C ARG A 41 -10.30 10.30 -7.81
N SER A 42 -9.53 10.21 -6.75
CA SER A 42 -8.38 11.09 -6.50
C SER A 42 -7.08 10.40 -6.93
N GLY A 43 -6.16 11.16 -7.50
CA GLY A 43 -4.77 10.75 -7.75
C GLY A 43 -3.80 11.21 -6.66
N SER A 44 -4.30 11.71 -5.51
CA SER A 44 -3.46 12.26 -4.44
C SER A 44 -3.68 11.56 -3.09
N ASN A 45 -4.17 10.32 -3.10
CA ASN A 45 -4.47 9.56 -1.87
C ASN A 45 -3.21 9.34 -1.03
N GLU A 46 -2.14 8.85 -1.65
CA GLU A 46 -0.86 8.57 -1.01
C GLU A 46 -0.25 9.86 -0.44
N LEU A 47 -0.25 10.95 -1.21
CA LEU A 47 0.25 12.24 -0.75
C LEU A 47 -0.52 12.77 0.47
N ASN A 48 -1.85 12.68 0.44
CA ASN A 48 -2.69 13.14 1.55
C ASN A 48 -2.52 12.23 2.78
N SER A 49 -2.38 10.94 2.59
CA SER A 49 -2.09 9.95 3.63
C SER A 49 -0.72 10.21 4.26
N ALA A 50 0.32 10.40 3.45
CA ALA A 50 1.68 10.71 3.89
C ALA A 50 1.74 12.02 4.68
N ALA A 51 1.11 13.07 4.17
CA ALA A 51 1.04 14.36 4.85
C ALA A 51 0.26 14.28 6.18
N TRP A 52 -0.77 13.45 6.25
CA TRP A 52 -1.49 13.22 7.51
C TRP A 52 -0.61 12.45 8.50
N ALA A 53 0.06 11.37 8.09
CA ALA A 53 0.98 10.61 8.94
C ALA A 53 2.05 11.51 9.56
N ALA A 54 2.75 12.30 8.74
CA ALA A 54 3.80 13.20 9.21
C ALA A 54 3.28 14.23 10.23
N ARG A 55 2.15 14.87 9.96
CA ARG A 55 1.54 15.82 10.92
C ARG A 55 1.12 15.17 12.23
N ALA A 56 0.54 13.96 12.17
CA ALA A 56 0.12 13.24 13.36
C ALA A 56 1.30 12.87 14.25
N LEU A 57 2.42 12.42 13.65
CA LEU A 57 3.64 12.06 14.36
C LEU A 57 4.28 13.28 15.03
N VAL A 58 4.43 14.39 14.31
CA VAL A 58 4.96 15.64 14.89
C VAL A 58 4.07 16.14 16.03
N HIS A 59 2.76 16.08 15.87
CA HIS A 59 1.82 16.46 16.94
C HIS A 59 1.93 15.53 18.16
N ALA A 60 2.27 14.26 17.96
CA ALA A 60 2.53 13.30 19.04
C ALA A 60 3.93 13.46 19.68
N GLY A 61 4.73 14.43 19.26
CA GLY A 61 6.06 14.70 19.82
C GLY A 61 7.19 13.86 19.20
N VAL A 62 6.93 13.19 18.08
CA VAL A 62 7.97 12.49 17.30
C VAL A 62 8.81 13.52 16.55
N ASP A 63 10.12 13.30 16.47
CA ASP A 63 11.02 14.18 15.73
C ASP A 63 10.68 14.28 14.24
N SER A 64 11.06 15.39 13.62
CA SER A 64 10.73 15.70 12.23
C SER A 64 11.36 14.73 11.23
N ASP A 65 12.55 14.21 11.55
CA ASP A 65 13.26 13.31 10.63
C ASP A 65 12.57 11.95 10.57
N THR A 66 12.13 11.43 11.71
CA THR A 66 11.29 10.21 11.78
C THR A 66 9.95 10.42 11.08
N ALA A 67 9.29 11.56 11.31
CA ALA A 67 8.03 11.87 10.63
C ALA A 67 8.20 11.95 9.11
N GLN A 68 9.34 12.51 8.63
CA GLN A 68 9.66 12.57 7.20
C GLN A 68 9.92 11.18 6.63
N ARG A 69 10.65 10.30 7.33
CA ARG A 69 10.87 8.92 6.85
C ARG A 69 9.55 8.14 6.72
N VAL A 70 8.63 8.29 7.67
CA VAL A 70 7.29 7.68 7.56
C VAL A 70 6.51 8.27 6.38
N HIS A 71 6.57 9.59 6.16
CA HIS A 71 5.98 10.22 4.98
C HIS A 71 6.51 9.58 3.69
N ASP A 72 7.83 9.44 3.55
CA ASP A 72 8.46 8.91 2.36
C ASP A 72 8.16 7.42 2.16
N LEU A 73 8.03 6.66 3.24
CA LEU A 73 7.54 5.28 3.21
C LEU A 73 6.11 5.20 2.66
N VAL A 74 5.19 6.05 3.12
CA VAL A 74 3.83 6.11 2.59
C VAL A 74 3.84 6.48 1.11
N MET A 75 4.67 7.45 0.70
CA MET A 75 4.80 7.82 -0.72
C MET A 75 5.33 6.68 -1.60
N ALA A 76 6.14 5.76 -1.05
CA ALA A 76 6.63 4.60 -1.79
C ALA A 76 5.51 3.61 -2.21
N THR A 77 4.31 3.69 -1.63
CA THR A 77 3.15 2.88 -2.05
C THR A 77 2.42 3.43 -3.28
N GLN A 78 2.87 4.57 -3.83
CA GLN A 78 2.34 5.10 -5.08
C GLN A 78 2.87 4.29 -6.27
N HIS A 79 2.16 3.23 -6.63
CA HIS A 79 2.60 2.23 -7.62
C HIS A 79 2.69 2.74 -9.07
N ASP A 80 2.09 3.89 -9.38
CA ASP A 80 2.16 4.54 -10.70
C ASP A 80 3.45 5.35 -10.91
N ALA A 81 4.17 5.66 -9.84
CA ALA A 81 5.48 6.29 -9.94
C ALA A 81 6.50 5.23 -10.34
N SER A 82 7.27 5.52 -11.40
CA SER A 82 8.36 4.66 -11.88
C SER A 82 9.16 4.04 -10.74
N ASP A 83 9.60 2.80 -10.89
CA ASP A 83 10.29 1.90 -9.94
C ASP A 83 11.40 2.49 -9.03
N GLY A 84 11.61 3.80 -9.06
CA GLY A 84 12.67 4.51 -8.34
C GLY A 84 12.34 5.03 -6.95
N LEU A 85 11.07 5.02 -6.51
CA LEU A 85 10.69 5.61 -5.20
C LEU A 85 10.93 4.66 -4.02
N ALA A 86 10.90 3.35 -4.22
CA ALA A 86 11.21 2.37 -3.18
C ALA A 86 12.73 2.22 -2.99
N SER A 87 13.41 3.30 -2.57
CA SER A 87 14.83 3.25 -2.22
C SER A 87 15.00 2.88 -0.74
N GLY A 88 15.72 1.78 -0.47
CA GLY A 88 15.96 1.29 0.89
C GLY A 88 15.18 0.02 1.23
N ALA A 89 15.68 -0.71 2.22
CA ALA A 89 15.12 -1.99 2.62
C ALA A 89 13.70 -1.86 3.17
N ASP A 90 13.43 -0.82 3.98
CA ASP A 90 12.15 -0.59 4.62
C ASP A 90 11.05 -0.23 3.60
N ALA A 91 11.37 0.60 2.60
CA ALA A 91 10.42 0.93 1.53
C ALA A 91 10.08 -0.30 0.66
N LYS A 92 11.08 -1.13 0.35
CA LYS A 92 10.89 -2.40 -0.37
C LYS A 92 10.00 -3.35 0.42
N LEU A 93 10.30 -3.54 1.70
CA LEU A 93 9.49 -4.37 2.59
C LEU A 93 8.05 -3.88 2.66
N LEU A 94 7.83 -2.58 2.83
CA LEU A 94 6.50 -1.99 2.89
C LEU A 94 5.72 -2.22 1.59
N VAL A 95 6.33 -1.99 0.43
CA VAL A 95 5.71 -2.23 -0.89
C VAL A 95 5.38 -3.71 -1.08
N ASP A 96 6.27 -4.63 -0.67
CA ASP A 96 6.02 -6.07 -0.77
C ASP A 96 4.85 -6.51 0.12
N ILE A 97 4.73 -5.94 1.32
CA ILE A 97 3.59 -6.19 2.22
C ILE A 97 2.29 -5.67 1.60
N ASP A 98 2.29 -4.46 1.08
CA ASP A 98 1.11 -3.86 0.43
C ASP A 98 0.65 -4.68 -0.79
N LEU A 99 1.59 -5.13 -1.61
CA LEU A 99 1.32 -5.97 -2.78
C LEU A 99 1.10 -7.45 -2.45
N SER A 100 1.23 -7.90 -1.20
CA SER A 100 1.15 -9.31 -0.82
C SER A 100 -0.16 -9.99 -1.22
N ILE A 101 -1.24 -9.22 -1.37
CA ILE A 101 -2.53 -9.70 -1.85
C ILE A 101 -2.45 -10.32 -3.25
N LEU A 102 -1.54 -9.84 -4.11
CA LEU A 102 -1.37 -10.35 -5.48
C LEU A 102 -0.81 -11.77 -5.52
N GLY A 103 -0.04 -12.17 -4.49
CA GLY A 103 0.49 -13.54 -4.33
C GLY A 103 -0.36 -14.43 -3.41
N SER A 104 -1.53 -13.97 -2.97
CA SER A 104 -2.38 -14.73 -2.06
C SER A 104 -3.07 -15.91 -2.76
N PRO A 105 -3.57 -16.93 -2.01
CA PRO A 105 -4.36 -18.01 -2.58
C PRO A 105 -5.54 -17.49 -3.41
N PRO A 106 -5.96 -18.21 -4.47
CA PRO A 106 -6.96 -17.74 -5.43
C PRO A 106 -8.25 -17.24 -4.77
N GLU A 107 -8.76 -17.94 -3.76
CA GLU A 107 -10.01 -17.57 -3.08
C GLU A 107 -9.90 -16.25 -2.32
N ARG A 108 -8.70 -15.93 -1.82
CA ARG A 108 -8.43 -14.65 -1.15
C ARG A 108 -8.31 -13.52 -2.17
N PHE A 109 -7.59 -13.77 -3.26
CA PHE A 109 -7.45 -12.80 -4.34
C PHE A 109 -8.81 -12.49 -4.99
N GLU A 110 -9.64 -13.51 -5.25
CA GLU A 110 -10.98 -13.32 -5.82
C GLU A 110 -11.87 -12.46 -4.92
N ARG A 111 -11.85 -12.67 -3.62
CA ARG A 111 -12.60 -11.83 -2.66
C ARG A 111 -12.12 -10.38 -2.73
N TYR A 112 -10.81 -10.17 -2.70
CA TYR A 112 -10.22 -8.84 -2.86
C TYR A 112 -10.66 -8.17 -4.17
N ASP A 113 -10.59 -8.89 -5.30
CA ASP A 113 -10.98 -8.35 -6.61
C ASP A 113 -12.47 -7.98 -6.67
N GLN A 114 -13.34 -8.78 -6.04
CA GLN A 114 -14.76 -8.47 -5.89
C GLN A 114 -14.99 -7.20 -5.06
N ASP A 115 -14.21 -6.99 -4.01
CA ASP A 115 -14.33 -5.81 -3.15
C ASP A 115 -13.81 -4.56 -3.87
N VAL A 116 -12.71 -4.66 -4.61
CA VAL A 116 -12.27 -3.59 -5.52
C VAL A 116 -13.38 -3.27 -6.55
N ARG A 117 -14.04 -4.29 -7.11
CA ARG A 117 -15.16 -4.05 -8.04
C ARG A 117 -16.31 -3.28 -7.40
N LYS A 118 -16.62 -3.53 -6.13
CA LYS A 118 -17.67 -2.79 -5.38
C LYS A 118 -17.27 -1.33 -5.17
N GLU A 119 -16.01 -1.04 -4.86
CA GLU A 119 -15.50 0.33 -4.71
C GLU A 119 -15.63 1.14 -6.01
N TYR A 120 -15.42 0.48 -7.15
CA TYR A 120 -15.57 1.08 -8.48
C TYR A 120 -16.93 0.80 -9.12
N ALA A 121 -18.00 0.55 -8.33
CA ALA A 121 -19.34 0.24 -8.84
C ALA A 121 -19.91 1.33 -9.78
N TRP A 122 -19.49 2.57 -9.59
CA TRP A 122 -19.87 3.72 -10.42
C TRP A 122 -19.23 3.71 -11.83
N VAL A 123 -18.18 2.89 -12.06
CA VAL A 123 -17.55 2.73 -13.37
C VAL A 123 -18.30 1.68 -14.18
N ARG A 124 -18.61 1.97 -15.46
CA ARG A 124 -19.25 0.99 -16.37
C ARG A 124 -18.42 -0.29 -16.45
N GLY A 125 -19.08 -1.44 -16.39
CA GLY A 125 -18.41 -2.75 -16.27
C GLY A 125 -17.37 -3.06 -17.34
N SER A 126 -17.58 -2.65 -18.61
CA SER A 126 -16.60 -2.83 -19.69
C SER A 126 -15.35 -2.00 -19.45
N ARG A 127 -15.50 -0.71 -19.09
CA ARG A 127 -14.40 0.19 -18.80
C ARG A 127 -13.63 -0.24 -17.55
N TYR A 128 -14.34 -0.69 -16.50
CA TYR A 128 -13.69 -1.23 -15.31
C TYR A 128 -12.80 -2.41 -15.65
N ARG A 129 -13.34 -3.42 -16.38
CA ARG A 129 -12.57 -4.61 -16.77
C ARG A 129 -11.32 -4.26 -17.57
N GLU A 130 -11.45 -3.37 -18.52
CA GLU A 130 -10.32 -2.92 -19.34
C GLU A 130 -9.20 -2.28 -18.47
N GLN A 131 -9.58 -1.39 -17.57
CA GLN A 131 -8.61 -0.74 -16.68
C GLN A 131 -8.03 -1.74 -15.66
N ARG A 132 -8.84 -2.63 -15.11
CA ARG A 132 -8.39 -3.66 -14.16
C ARG A 132 -7.38 -4.61 -14.80
N ILE A 133 -7.64 -5.05 -16.04
CA ILE A 133 -6.69 -5.86 -16.80
C ILE A 133 -5.37 -5.12 -17.00
N ARG A 134 -5.40 -3.84 -17.38
CA ARG A 134 -4.17 -3.04 -17.55
C ARG A 134 -3.36 -2.95 -16.26
N VAL A 135 -4.03 -2.69 -15.13
CA VAL A 135 -3.35 -2.63 -13.82
C VAL A 135 -2.70 -3.96 -13.48
N LEU A 136 -3.44 -5.07 -13.57
CA LEU A 136 -2.91 -6.39 -13.26
C LEU A 136 -1.80 -6.80 -14.24
N GLN A 137 -1.95 -6.51 -15.53
CA GLN A 137 -0.92 -6.75 -16.54
C GLN A 137 0.34 -5.94 -16.23
N GLY A 138 0.21 -4.68 -15.82
CA GLY A 138 1.35 -3.86 -15.40
C GLY A 138 2.16 -4.48 -14.26
N PHE A 139 1.52 -5.16 -13.31
CA PHE A 139 2.24 -5.92 -12.28
C PHE A 139 2.90 -7.18 -12.83
N LEU A 140 2.23 -7.92 -13.73
CA LEU A 140 2.79 -9.14 -14.35
C LEU A 140 3.97 -8.85 -15.28
N ASP A 141 4.00 -7.69 -15.90
CA ASP A 141 5.07 -7.26 -16.81
C ASP A 141 6.34 -6.79 -16.07
N ARG A 142 6.27 -6.62 -14.73
CA ARG A 142 7.44 -6.26 -13.94
C ARG A 142 8.44 -7.41 -13.94
N PRO A 143 9.75 -7.15 -14.10
CA PRO A 143 10.78 -8.18 -14.02
C PRO A 143 10.79 -8.89 -12.66
N ARG A 144 10.35 -8.20 -11.61
CA ARG A 144 10.21 -8.71 -10.26
C ARG A 144 9.02 -8.01 -9.59
N LEU A 145 8.10 -8.79 -9.03
CA LEU A 145 6.95 -8.24 -8.31
C LEU A 145 7.31 -7.88 -6.86
N TYR A 146 8.06 -8.75 -6.19
CA TYR A 146 8.51 -8.56 -4.81
C TYR A 146 10.01 -8.32 -4.77
N HIS A 147 10.45 -7.50 -3.82
CA HIS A 147 11.85 -7.10 -3.62
C HIS A 147 12.56 -7.98 -2.58
N CYS A 148 11.79 -8.48 -1.57
CA CYS A 148 12.28 -9.38 -0.53
C CYS A 148 12.04 -10.84 -0.92
N GLU A 149 12.96 -11.74 -0.53
CA GLU A 149 12.84 -13.20 -0.76
C GLU A 149 12.07 -13.84 0.39
#